data_f7a59e104117d6a8fc5bab9e3996a77d
#
_entry.id   f7a59e104117d6a8fc5bab9e3996a77d
#
_cell.length_a   1.000
_cell.length_b   1.000
_cell.length_c   1.000
_cell.angle_alpha   90.00
_cell.angle_beta   90.00
_cell.angle_gamma   90.00
#
_symmetry.space_group_name_H-M   'P 1'
#
loop_
_entity.id
_entity.type
_entity.pdbx_description
1 polymer ?
#
loop_
_entity_poly.entity_id
_entity_poly.type
_entity_poly.pdbx_seq_one_letter_code
_entity_poly.pdbx_strand_id
1 'polypeptide(L)'
;MPLHETLTAEPTNDIVVALPFVAAARAASAPALGRFGRLYGSSTVMQDVYRMIEKVAPTEATVFITGESGCGKELVARTIHERSARAHGAFVAINCGAIPQNLIEAELFGHERGAFTGANGQHRGCFERAEGGTLFLDEITEMAPEMQVRLLRVLEMGRFMRVGGDGEIRTNVRVLTATNRDALDAVRDGRLREDLM
;
A
#
# COMPACT_ATOMS: atom_id res chain seq x y z
N MET A 1 -34.78 3.77 -31.96
CA MET A 1 -33.70 4.63 -31.45
C MET A 1 -33.39 4.17 -30.05
N PRO A 2 -32.27 3.48 -29.80
CA PRO A 2 -31.80 3.19 -28.45
C PRO A 2 -30.78 4.25 -28.04
N LEU A 3 -31.00 4.85 -26.87
CA LEU A 3 -30.05 5.74 -26.19
C LEU A 3 -28.90 4.93 -25.66
N HIS A 4 -27.69 5.13 -26.18
CA HIS A 4 -26.44 4.70 -25.60
C HIS A 4 -26.16 5.62 -24.40
N GLU A 5 -26.40 5.12 -23.18
CA GLU A 5 -25.75 5.64 -21.99
C GLU A 5 -24.28 5.17 -21.98
N THR A 6 -23.40 6.06 -22.33
CA THR A 6 -21.97 5.92 -22.10
C THR A 6 -21.74 6.11 -20.60
N LEU A 7 -21.55 5.02 -19.88
CA LEU A 7 -20.94 5.02 -18.56
C LEU A 7 -19.49 5.51 -18.71
N THR A 8 -19.28 6.79 -18.44
CA THR A 8 -17.93 7.32 -18.22
C THR A 8 -17.46 6.82 -16.86
N ALA A 9 -16.64 5.78 -16.84
CA ALA A 9 -15.85 5.43 -15.66
C ALA A 9 -14.95 6.64 -15.35
N GLU A 10 -15.10 7.23 -14.17
CA GLU A 10 -14.13 8.20 -13.68
C GLU A 10 -12.75 7.50 -13.57
N PRO A 11 -11.64 8.14 -13.99
CA PRO A 11 -10.34 7.50 -13.88
C PRO A 11 -10.00 7.31 -12.41
N THR A 12 -9.82 6.06 -11.98
CA THR A 12 -9.18 5.73 -10.72
C THR A 12 -7.83 6.43 -10.67
N ASN A 13 -7.65 7.29 -9.66
CA ASN A 13 -6.47 8.17 -9.54
C ASN A 13 -5.29 7.41 -8.91
N ASP A 14 -5.13 6.14 -9.28
CA ASP A 14 -4.09 5.26 -8.77
C ASP A 14 -2.78 5.47 -9.55
N ILE A 15 -1.67 5.57 -8.82
CA ILE A 15 -0.36 5.84 -9.38
C ILE A 15 0.55 4.64 -9.12
N VAL A 16 0.98 3.98 -10.19
CA VAL A 16 1.95 2.89 -10.14
C VAL A 16 3.36 3.46 -10.16
N VAL A 17 4.13 3.20 -9.10
CA VAL A 17 5.56 3.54 -9.02
C VAL A 17 6.38 2.26 -9.16
N ALA A 18 6.94 2.02 -10.36
CA ALA A 18 7.87 0.93 -10.58
C ALA A 18 9.28 1.33 -10.12
N LEU A 19 9.86 0.54 -9.22
CA LEU A 19 11.27 0.69 -8.85
C LEU A 19 12.11 -0.13 -9.85
N PRO A 20 12.95 0.52 -10.67
CA PRO A 20 13.76 -0.19 -11.64
C PRO A 20 14.80 -1.07 -10.95
N PHE A 21 15.17 -2.16 -11.62
CA PHE A 21 16.22 -3.07 -11.19
C PHE A 21 17.55 -2.31 -11.06
N VAL A 22 18.09 -2.19 -9.85
CA VAL A 22 19.45 -1.73 -9.62
C VAL A 22 20.31 -2.96 -9.32
N ALA A 23 20.87 -3.57 -10.34
CA ALA A 23 21.96 -4.51 -10.15
C ALA A 23 23.07 -3.80 -9.36
N ALA A 24 23.57 -4.44 -8.31
CA ALA A 24 24.62 -3.90 -7.46
C ALA A 24 25.86 -3.60 -8.34
N ALA A 25 25.99 -2.35 -8.79
CA ALA A 25 27.17 -1.90 -9.49
C ALA A 25 28.32 -1.77 -8.49
N ARG A 26 29.36 -2.55 -8.71
CA ARG A 26 30.65 -2.50 -8.01
C ARG A 26 31.18 -1.07 -7.96
N ALA A 27 31.63 -0.67 -6.78
CA ALA A 27 32.20 0.63 -6.46
C ALA A 27 33.26 1.12 -7.48
N ALA A 28 32.89 2.14 -8.23
CA ALA A 28 33.84 3.08 -8.82
C ALA A 28 33.60 4.42 -8.13
N SER A 29 34.67 5.06 -7.62
CA SER A 29 34.81 6.37 -6.97
C SER A 29 33.50 7.10 -6.68
N ALA A 30 33.13 7.21 -5.41
CA ALA A 30 31.86 7.75 -4.93
C ALA A 30 31.65 9.21 -5.41
N PRO A 31 30.71 9.48 -6.35
CA PRO A 31 30.18 10.81 -6.52
C PRO A 31 29.40 11.19 -5.26
N ALA A 32 29.28 12.49 -4.96
CA ALA A 32 28.52 12.99 -3.83
C ALA A 32 27.15 12.30 -3.80
N LEU A 33 26.90 11.46 -2.80
CA LEU A 33 25.69 10.70 -2.67
C LEU A 33 24.49 11.66 -2.57
N GLY A 34 23.70 11.77 -3.64
CA GLY A 34 22.43 12.48 -3.61
C GLY A 34 21.55 11.86 -2.52
N ARG A 35 21.07 12.66 -1.59
CA ARG A 35 20.14 12.23 -0.54
C ARG A 35 18.75 12.80 -0.81
N PHE A 36 17.73 11.94 -0.74
CA PHE A 36 16.34 12.33 -0.88
C PHE A 36 15.51 11.63 0.21
N GLY A 37 15.20 12.35 1.27
CA GLY A 37 14.58 11.76 2.44
C GLY A 37 15.44 10.65 3.03
N ARG A 38 14.92 9.43 3.03
CA ARG A 38 15.60 8.21 3.49
C ARG A 38 16.37 7.49 2.38
N LEU A 39 16.24 7.95 1.14
CA LEU A 39 16.85 7.31 -0.03
C LEU A 39 18.20 7.94 -0.35
N TYR A 40 19.12 7.11 -0.86
CA TYR A 40 20.46 7.51 -1.27
C TYR A 40 20.75 7.00 -2.68
N GLY A 41 21.29 7.85 -3.52
CA GLY A 41 21.72 7.50 -4.87
C GLY A 41 21.74 8.72 -5.78
N SER A 42 22.66 8.70 -6.76
CA SER A 42 22.83 9.77 -7.76
C SER A 42 22.61 9.29 -9.19
N SER A 43 22.27 8.00 -9.39
CA SER A 43 22.00 7.46 -10.74
C SER A 43 20.76 8.12 -11.35
N THR A 44 20.68 8.14 -12.68
CA THR A 44 19.50 8.66 -13.40
C THR A 44 18.22 7.94 -12.99
N VAL A 45 18.32 6.67 -12.76
CA VAL A 45 17.23 5.80 -12.27
C VAL A 45 16.71 6.25 -10.91
N MET A 46 17.60 6.54 -9.96
CA MET A 46 17.19 7.07 -8.64
C MET A 46 16.61 8.47 -8.75
N GLN A 47 17.12 9.31 -9.66
CA GLN A 47 16.54 10.62 -9.93
C GLN A 47 15.10 10.54 -10.46
N ASP A 48 14.79 9.51 -11.29
CA ASP A 48 13.43 9.26 -11.76
C ASP A 48 12.51 8.85 -10.60
N VAL A 49 12.97 7.97 -9.71
CA VAL A 49 12.24 7.59 -8.49
C VAL A 49 11.96 8.83 -7.63
N TYR A 50 12.96 9.70 -7.42
CA TYR A 50 12.78 10.93 -6.62
C TYR A 50 11.72 11.85 -7.24
N ARG A 51 11.76 12.04 -8.56
CA ARG A 51 10.75 12.84 -9.28
C ARG A 51 9.33 12.25 -9.16
N MET A 52 9.20 10.92 -9.22
CA MET A 52 7.91 10.26 -8.98
C MET A 52 7.41 10.50 -7.56
N ILE A 53 8.28 10.33 -6.56
CA ILE A 53 7.92 10.59 -5.15
C ILE A 53 7.47 12.05 -4.96
N GLU A 54 8.20 13.02 -5.53
CA GLU A 54 7.81 14.44 -5.44
C GLU A 54 6.44 14.74 -6.02
N LYS A 55 6.05 14.03 -7.09
CA LYS A 55 4.73 14.18 -7.71
C LYS A 55 3.62 13.55 -6.88
N VAL A 56 3.84 12.36 -6.32
CA VAL A 56 2.79 11.61 -5.65
C VAL A 56 2.65 11.94 -4.16
N ALA A 57 3.74 12.35 -3.50
CA ALA A 57 3.71 12.61 -2.06
C ALA A 57 2.65 13.63 -1.63
N PRO A 58 2.46 14.77 -2.32
CA PRO A 58 1.45 15.76 -1.91
C PRO A 58 0.00 15.35 -2.23
N THR A 59 -0.22 14.25 -2.94
CA THR A 59 -1.57 13.78 -3.30
C THR A 59 -2.12 12.82 -2.25
N GLU A 60 -3.43 12.57 -2.29
CA GLU A 60 -4.11 11.54 -1.49
C GLU A 60 -4.26 10.20 -2.23
N ALA A 61 -3.76 10.11 -3.46
CA ALA A 61 -3.85 8.92 -4.29
C ALA A 61 -3.20 7.70 -3.61
N THR A 62 -3.80 6.54 -3.79
CA THR A 62 -3.17 5.25 -3.52
C THR A 62 -1.93 5.10 -4.41
N VAL A 63 -0.85 4.56 -3.88
CA VAL A 63 0.39 4.35 -4.64
C VAL A 63 0.74 2.87 -4.60
N PHE A 64 0.95 2.30 -5.78
CA PHE A 64 1.39 0.92 -5.93
C PHE A 64 2.89 0.89 -6.26
N ILE A 65 3.70 0.26 -5.40
CA ILE A 65 5.17 0.23 -5.51
C ILE A 65 5.61 -1.16 -5.95
N THR A 66 6.25 -1.26 -7.11
CA THR A 66 6.79 -2.52 -7.60
C THR A 66 8.32 -2.53 -7.53
N GLY A 67 8.90 -3.69 -7.26
CA GLY A 67 10.35 -3.85 -7.27
C GLY A 67 10.79 -5.11 -6.52
N GLU A 68 11.98 -5.60 -6.80
CA GLU A 68 12.52 -6.82 -6.22
C GLU A 68 12.56 -6.81 -4.69
N SER A 69 12.63 -8.00 -4.10
CA SER A 69 12.82 -8.13 -2.65
C SER A 69 14.11 -7.43 -2.23
N GLY A 70 14.04 -6.65 -1.14
CA GLY A 70 15.21 -5.94 -0.61
C GLY A 70 15.61 -4.65 -1.37
N CYS A 71 14.93 -4.25 -2.45
CA CYS A 71 15.26 -3.02 -3.19
C CYS A 71 14.89 -1.71 -2.48
N GLY A 72 14.25 -1.77 -1.31
CA GLY A 72 13.95 -0.58 -0.51
C GLY A 72 12.53 -0.03 -0.68
N LYS A 73 11.54 -0.84 -1.09
CA LYS A 73 10.13 -0.42 -1.24
C LYS A 73 9.58 0.28 0.01
N GLU A 74 9.88 -0.23 1.20
CA GLU A 74 9.46 0.40 2.45
C GLU A 74 10.11 1.78 2.65
N LEU A 75 11.38 1.97 2.26
CA LEU A 75 12.04 3.28 2.34
C LEU A 75 11.39 4.29 1.39
N VAL A 76 10.95 3.84 0.20
CA VAL A 76 10.17 4.66 -0.73
C VAL A 76 8.84 5.06 -0.09
N ALA A 77 8.08 4.10 0.44
CA ALA A 77 6.80 4.36 1.09
C ALA A 77 6.94 5.33 2.28
N ARG A 78 7.96 5.15 3.13
CA ARG A 78 8.26 6.08 4.24
C ARG A 78 8.63 7.48 3.74
N THR A 79 9.39 7.58 2.64
CA THR A 79 9.76 8.87 2.05
C THR A 79 8.53 9.58 1.46
N ILE A 80 7.61 8.84 0.82
CA ILE A 80 6.32 9.38 0.35
C ILE A 80 5.51 9.93 1.54
N HIS A 81 5.38 9.16 2.62
CA HIS A 81 4.67 9.59 3.83
C HIS A 81 5.30 10.86 4.43
N GLU A 82 6.61 10.88 4.66
CA GLU A 82 7.35 12.01 5.25
C GLU A 82 7.26 13.30 4.42
N ARG A 83 6.98 13.19 3.11
CA ARG A 83 6.81 14.32 2.19
C ARG A 83 5.35 14.64 1.88
N SER A 84 4.40 13.93 2.48
CA SER A 84 2.97 14.14 2.30
C SER A 84 2.39 15.14 3.30
N ALA A 85 1.13 15.54 3.06
CA ALA A 85 0.36 16.32 4.04
C ALA A 85 0.13 15.54 5.36
N ARG A 86 0.32 14.21 5.35
CA ARG A 86 0.14 13.31 6.49
C ARG A 86 1.44 12.98 7.24
N ALA A 87 2.53 13.71 7.00
CA ALA A 87 3.87 13.45 7.58
C ALA A 87 3.90 13.44 9.12
N HIS A 88 2.96 14.11 9.76
CA HIS A 88 2.82 14.12 11.22
C HIS A 88 1.91 13.02 11.77
N GLY A 89 1.21 12.30 10.89
CA GLY A 89 0.33 11.17 11.24
C GLY A 89 1.12 9.87 11.43
N ALA A 90 0.40 8.82 11.83
CA ALA A 90 1.01 7.50 11.99
C ALA A 90 1.42 6.92 10.62
N PHE A 91 2.59 6.25 10.59
CA PHE A 91 2.98 5.37 9.49
C PHE A 91 2.94 3.93 9.99
N VAL A 92 1.93 3.18 9.59
CA VAL A 92 1.76 1.77 9.96
C VAL A 92 2.17 0.92 8.77
N ALA A 93 3.16 0.07 8.94
CA ALA A 93 3.61 -0.88 7.93
C ALA A 93 3.25 -2.31 8.34
N ILE A 94 2.79 -3.10 7.39
CA ILE A 94 2.46 -4.51 7.56
C ILE A 94 2.93 -5.28 6.32
N ASN A 95 3.56 -6.43 6.54
CA ASN A 95 3.90 -7.35 5.45
C ASN A 95 2.82 -8.44 5.40
N CYS A 96 2.04 -8.47 4.30
CA CYS A 96 0.92 -9.40 4.13
C CYS A 96 1.38 -10.86 4.03
N GLY A 97 2.59 -11.11 3.52
CA GLY A 97 3.16 -12.45 3.43
C GLY A 97 3.68 -13.01 4.76
N ALA A 98 3.97 -12.12 5.73
CA ALA A 98 4.47 -12.53 7.04
C ALA A 98 3.37 -12.93 8.03
N ILE A 99 2.10 -12.65 7.72
CA ILE A 99 0.97 -12.91 8.60
C ILE A 99 0.21 -14.15 8.11
N PRO A 100 -0.13 -15.09 8.99
CA PRO A 100 -1.00 -16.21 8.64
C PRO A 100 -2.31 -15.71 8.05
N GLN A 101 -2.78 -16.33 6.95
CA GLN A 101 -3.97 -15.87 6.20
C GLN A 101 -5.23 -15.77 7.07
N ASN A 102 -5.38 -16.65 8.08
CA ASN A 102 -6.50 -16.63 9.02
C ASN A 102 -6.43 -15.48 10.04
N LEU A 103 -5.32 -14.76 10.16
CA LEU A 103 -5.13 -13.65 11.09
C LEU A 103 -5.07 -12.30 10.39
N ILE A 104 -4.79 -12.26 9.10
CA ILE A 104 -4.57 -10.99 8.37
C ILE A 104 -5.80 -10.07 8.44
N GLU A 105 -7.01 -10.64 8.45
CA GLU A 105 -8.26 -9.90 8.58
C GLU A 105 -8.35 -9.17 9.93
N ALA A 106 -8.05 -9.89 11.01
CA ALA A 106 -8.04 -9.34 12.36
C ALA A 106 -6.92 -8.31 12.57
N GLU A 107 -5.77 -8.50 11.92
CA GLU A 107 -4.66 -7.53 11.95
C GLU A 107 -4.99 -6.24 11.18
N LEU A 108 -5.63 -6.33 10.03
CA LEU A 108 -5.99 -5.15 9.23
C LEU A 108 -7.15 -4.37 9.85
N PHE A 109 -8.25 -5.06 10.16
CA PHE A 109 -9.52 -4.42 10.56
C PHE A 109 -9.80 -4.47 12.06
N GLY A 110 -8.99 -5.22 12.83
CA GLY A 110 -9.24 -5.45 14.24
C GLY A 110 -10.31 -6.51 14.48
N HIS A 111 -10.52 -6.84 15.74
CA HIS A 111 -11.57 -7.81 16.15
C HIS A 111 -12.21 -7.40 17.47
N GLU A 112 -13.46 -7.82 17.63
CA GLU A 112 -14.16 -7.74 18.91
C GLU A 112 -13.80 -8.93 19.80
N ARG A 113 -14.05 -8.78 21.10
CA ARG A 113 -13.89 -9.88 22.06
C ARG A 113 -14.79 -11.05 21.66
N GLY A 114 -14.20 -12.25 21.58
CA GLY A 114 -14.94 -13.48 21.23
C GLY A 114 -15.14 -13.69 19.72
N ALA A 115 -14.55 -12.90 18.85
CA ALA A 115 -14.67 -13.00 17.39
C ALA A 115 -14.18 -14.35 16.83
N PHE A 116 -13.20 -14.96 17.50
CA PHE A 116 -12.65 -16.28 17.20
C PHE A 116 -12.00 -16.90 18.44
N THR A 117 -11.63 -18.16 18.39
CA THR A 117 -10.94 -18.86 19.48
C THR A 117 -9.59 -18.21 19.76
N GLY A 118 -9.42 -17.61 20.94
CA GLY A 118 -8.24 -16.83 21.32
C GLY A 118 -8.44 -15.31 21.33
N ALA A 119 -9.57 -14.79 20.84
CA ALA A 119 -9.93 -13.38 20.91
C ALA A 119 -10.40 -13.00 22.34
N ASN A 120 -9.46 -12.94 23.29
CA ASN A 120 -9.75 -12.69 24.70
C ASN A 120 -10.15 -11.23 24.99
N GLY A 121 -9.83 -10.29 24.10
CA GLY A 121 -10.12 -8.87 24.20
C GLY A 121 -10.43 -8.26 22.85
N GLN A 122 -10.85 -7.00 22.85
CA GLN A 122 -10.93 -6.19 21.63
C GLN A 122 -9.52 -5.82 21.13
N HIS A 123 -9.29 -5.87 19.83
CA HIS A 123 -8.04 -5.46 19.18
C HIS A 123 -8.28 -4.40 18.11
N ARG A 124 -7.47 -3.34 18.12
CA ARG A 124 -7.50 -2.30 17.10
C ARG A 124 -6.61 -2.68 15.92
N GLY A 125 -7.19 -2.80 14.73
CA GLY A 125 -6.48 -3.15 13.51
C GLY A 125 -5.58 -2.04 12.96
N CYS A 126 -4.86 -2.37 11.88
CA CYS A 126 -3.93 -1.44 11.21
C CYS A 126 -4.64 -0.18 10.71
N PHE A 127 -5.86 -0.28 10.17
CA PHE A 127 -6.64 0.88 9.73
C PHE A 127 -6.93 1.84 10.88
N GLU A 128 -7.31 1.35 12.05
CA GLU A 128 -7.54 2.21 13.21
C GLU A 128 -6.25 2.83 13.75
N ARG A 129 -5.13 2.08 13.69
CA ARG A 129 -3.81 2.58 14.14
C ARG A 129 -3.21 3.61 13.19
N ALA A 130 -3.57 3.53 11.90
CA ALA A 130 -3.11 4.44 10.87
C ALA A 130 -4.02 5.66 10.66
N GLU A 131 -5.07 5.82 11.47
CA GLU A 131 -6.04 6.90 11.29
C GLU A 131 -5.40 8.29 11.20
N GLY A 132 -5.78 9.06 10.19
CA GLY A 132 -5.17 10.36 9.87
C GLY A 132 -3.77 10.29 9.28
N GLY A 133 -3.21 9.09 9.09
CA GLY A 133 -1.86 8.83 8.63
C GLY A 133 -1.79 7.99 7.35
N THR A 134 -0.84 7.07 7.31
CA THR A 134 -0.56 6.22 6.15
C THR A 134 -0.44 4.77 6.56
N LEU A 135 -1.12 3.88 5.85
CA LEU A 135 -0.99 2.43 5.94
C LEU A 135 -0.17 1.92 4.74
N PHE A 136 0.91 1.21 5.01
CA PHE A 136 1.74 0.58 3.99
C PHE A 136 1.54 -0.94 4.05
N LEU A 137 1.07 -1.52 2.94
CA LEU A 137 0.83 -2.95 2.75
C LEU A 137 1.92 -3.53 1.84
N ASP A 138 2.93 -4.16 2.42
CA ASP A 138 3.96 -4.84 1.65
C ASP A 138 3.50 -6.25 1.26
N GLU A 139 3.97 -6.72 0.11
CA GLU A 139 3.63 -8.03 -0.48
C GLU A 139 2.12 -8.26 -0.62
N ILE A 140 1.40 -7.24 -1.17
CA ILE A 140 -0.06 -7.27 -1.36
C ILE A 140 -0.52 -8.49 -2.17
N THR A 141 0.30 -9.03 -3.07
CA THR A 141 0.04 -10.22 -3.88
C THR A 141 0.01 -11.53 -3.08
N GLU A 142 0.43 -11.51 -1.82
CA GLU A 142 0.32 -12.67 -0.91
C GLU A 142 -1.00 -12.64 -0.11
N MET A 143 -1.80 -11.56 -0.25
CA MET A 143 -3.12 -11.45 0.35
C MET A 143 -4.14 -12.31 -0.42
N ALA A 144 -4.96 -13.07 0.30
CA ALA A 144 -6.02 -13.86 -0.32
C ALA A 144 -7.02 -12.98 -1.10
N PRO A 145 -7.56 -13.46 -2.25
CA PRO A 145 -8.45 -12.67 -3.10
C PRO A 145 -9.66 -12.07 -2.37
N GLU A 146 -10.24 -12.79 -1.41
CA GLU A 146 -11.37 -12.33 -0.60
C GLU A 146 -11.00 -11.11 0.25
N MET A 147 -9.77 -11.10 0.75
CA MET A 147 -9.23 -9.99 1.53
C MET A 147 -8.95 -8.76 0.66
N GLN A 148 -8.48 -8.97 -0.58
CA GLN A 148 -8.31 -7.90 -1.56
C GLN A 148 -9.66 -7.22 -1.89
N VAL A 149 -10.74 -8.00 -2.05
CA VAL A 149 -12.10 -7.46 -2.23
C VAL A 149 -12.53 -6.60 -1.05
N ARG A 150 -12.25 -7.07 0.18
CA ARG A 150 -12.60 -6.32 1.38
C ARG A 150 -11.78 -5.03 1.52
N LEU A 151 -10.49 -5.10 1.20
CA LEU A 151 -9.61 -3.94 1.16
C LEU A 151 -10.13 -2.88 0.18
N LEU A 152 -10.46 -3.29 -1.05
CA LEU A 152 -11.01 -2.38 -2.07
C LEU A 152 -12.26 -1.66 -1.57
N ARG A 153 -13.20 -2.40 -0.96
CA ARG A 153 -14.41 -1.78 -0.38
C ARG A 153 -14.10 -0.73 0.68
N VAL A 154 -13.06 -0.96 1.49
CA VAL A 154 -12.64 0.03 2.50
C VAL A 154 -12.03 1.26 1.84
N LEU A 155 -11.23 1.09 0.78
CA LEU A 155 -10.66 2.20 0.00
C LEU A 155 -11.75 3.05 -0.66
N GLU A 156 -12.79 2.42 -1.22
CA GLU A 156 -13.89 3.11 -1.89
C GLU A 156 -14.86 3.78 -0.91
N MET A 157 -15.20 3.09 0.18
CA MET A 157 -16.25 3.54 1.11
C MET A 157 -15.73 4.38 2.28
N GLY A 158 -14.43 4.35 2.57
CA GLY A 158 -13.84 5.01 3.73
C GLY A 158 -14.37 4.48 5.07
N ARG A 159 -14.80 3.21 5.12
CA ARG A 159 -15.37 2.58 6.33
C ARG A 159 -15.23 1.06 6.30
N PHE A 160 -15.18 0.47 7.48
CA PHE A 160 -15.08 -0.97 7.68
C PHE A 160 -15.75 -1.40 9.00
N MET A 161 -15.81 -2.71 9.25
CA MET A 161 -16.23 -3.29 10.52
C MET A 161 -15.14 -4.22 11.05
N ARG A 162 -14.99 -4.30 12.37
CA ARG A 162 -14.11 -5.30 13.01
C ARG A 162 -14.65 -6.71 12.78
N VAL A 163 -13.76 -7.69 12.85
CA VAL A 163 -14.15 -9.12 12.84
C VAL A 163 -15.00 -9.40 14.07
N GLY A 164 -16.18 -10.00 13.84
CA GLY A 164 -17.14 -10.29 14.91
C GLY A 164 -17.92 -9.07 15.45
N GLY A 165 -17.74 -7.89 14.85
CA GLY A 165 -18.49 -6.69 15.20
C GLY A 165 -19.51 -6.29 14.13
N ASP A 166 -20.48 -5.48 14.51
CA ASP A 166 -21.53 -4.89 13.66
C ASP A 166 -21.45 -3.37 13.54
N GLY A 167 -20.53 -2.75 14.29
CA GLY A 167 -20.29 -1.31 14.28
C GLY A 167 -19.45 -0.87 13.10
N GLU A 168 -19.96 0.08 12.27
CA GLU A 168 -19.17 0.72 11.23
C GLU A 168 -18.14 1.68 11.83
N ILE A 169 -16.90 1.58 11.37
CA ILE A 169 -15.78 2.46 11.73
C ILE A 169 -15.38 3.23 10.47
N ARG A 170 -15.42 4.55 10.52
CA ARG A 170 -14.90 5.40 9.45
C ARG A 170 -13.39 5.45 9.52
N THR A 171 -12.76 5.56 8.36
CA THR A 171 -11.30 5.67 8.26
C THR A 171 -10.91 6.75 7.26
N ASN A 172 -9.88 7.51 7.64
CA ASN A 172 -9.24 8.51 6.79
C ASN A 172 -7.74 8.18 6.73
N VAL A 173 -7.43 7.07 6.05
CA VAL A 173 -6.07 6.54 5.94
C VAL A 173 -5.64 6.58 4.48
N ARG A 174 -4.46 7.14 4.21
CA ARG A 174 -3.81 6.99 2.91
C ARG A 174 -3.19 5.60 2.81
N VAL A 175 -3.47 4.87 1.74
CA VAL A 175 -2.91 3.53 1.54
C VAL A 175 -1.80 3.55 0.50
N LEU A 176 -0.67 2.93 0.82
CA LEU A 176 0.42 2.62 -0.08
C LEU A 176 0.57 1.10 -0.11
N THR A 177 0.72 0.51 -1.28
CA THR A 177 0.88 -0.94 -1.44
C THR A 177 2.19 -1.26 -2.13
N ALA A 178 2.72 -2.46 -1.90
CA ALA A 178 3.92 -2.91 -2.57
C ALA A 178 3.89 -4.40 -2.91
N THR A 179 4.64 -4.77 -3.95
CA THR A 179 4.89 -6.17 -4.31
C THR A 179 6.29 -6.36 -4.88
N ASN A 180 6.82 -7.56 -4.74
CA ASN A 180 8.05 -8.00 -5.41
C ASN A 180 7.79 -8.71 -6.74
N ARG A 181 6.52 -8.88 -7.14
CA ARG A 181 6.12 -9.51 -8.39
C ARG A 181 5.90 -8.46 -9.48
N ASP A 182 5.99 -8.88 -10.74
CA ASP A 182 5.46 -8.08 -11.84
C ASP A 182 3.93 -7.96 -11.66
N ALA A 183 3.42 -6.72 -11.75
CA ALA A 183 2.01 -6.43 -11.46
C ALA A 183 1.07 -7.08 -12.49
N LEU A 184 1.44 -7.04 -13.77
CA LEU A 184 0.62 -7.61 -14.84
C LEU A 184 0.61 -9.14 -14.78
N ASP A 185 1.76 -9.74 -14.46
CA ASP A 185 1.84 -11.18 -14.24
C ASP A 185 1.04 -11.60 -13.01
N ALA A 186 1.07 -10.84 -11.93
CA ALA A 186 0.28 -11.12 -10.74
C ALA A 186 -1.23 -11.04 -11.00
N VAL A 187 -1.68 -10.10 -11.83
CA VAL A 187 -3.09 -10.02 -12.27
C VAL A 187 -3.45 -11.23 -13.14
N ARG A 188 -2.61 -11.58 -14.11
CA ARG A 188 -2.82 -12.75 -15.00
C ARG A 188 -2.92 -14.05 -14.22
N ASP A 189 -2.09 -14.21 -13.19
CA ASP A 189 -2.06 -15.38 -12.32
C ASP A 189 -3.17 -15.39 -11.25
N GLY A 190 -4.04 -14.37 -11.20
CA GLY A 190 -5.12 -14.23 -10.23
C GLY A 190 -4.66 -13.94 -8.80
N ARG A 191 -3.40 -13.51 -8.62
CA ARG A 191 -2.81 -13.15 -7.32
C ARG A 191 -3.07 -11.69 -6.92
N LEU A 192 -3.36 -10.85 -7.89
CA LEU A 192 -3.71 -9.45 -7.70
C LEU A 192 -4.96 -9.12 -8.51
N ARG A 193 -5.88 -8.40 -7.91
CA ARG A 193 -7.02 -7.84 -8.64
C ARG A 193 -6.55 -6.61 -9.42
N GLU A 194 -7.06 -6.48 -10.65
CA GLU A 194 -6.75 -5.36 -11.52
C GLU A 194 -7.19 -4.01 -10.91
N ASP A 195 -8.30 -4.02 -10.16
CA ASP A 195 -8.87 -2.84 -9.50
C ASP A 195 -8.12 -2.38 -8.23
N LEU A 196 -7.05 -3.08 -7.84
CA LEU A 196 -6.12 -2.70 -6.77
C LEU A 196 -4.77 -2.20 -7.29
N MET A 197 -4.60 -2.09 -8.62
CA MET A 197 -3.34 -1.68 -9.26
C MET A 197 -3.33 -0.15 -9.72
#